data_a3e8a149d895a548cf7911feed9c116d
#
_entry.id   a3e8a149d895a548cf7911feed9c116d
#
_cell.length_a   1.000
_cell.length_b   1.000
_cell.length_c   1.000
_cell.angle_alpha   90.00
_cell.angle_beta   90.00
_cell.angle_gamma   90.00
#
_symmetry.space_group_name_H-M   'P 1'
#
loop_
_entity.id
_entity.type
_entity.pdbx_description
1 polymer ?
#
loop_
_entity_poly.entity_id
_entity_poly.type
_entity_poly.pdbx_seq_one_letter_code
_entity_poly.pdbx_strand_id
1 'polypeptide(L)'
;MLFDYNFKRYNFRILIYVILLSGIGVMAIWSATNQDRSMIAKQIFGIILGLILAICLSLVDYTRLLSLHVLIYGACVVFLAAVLLMGRTAGGATRWLILPVIGAIQPAEFVKIGLILFFSWYFQRYQEKINQPITLAVGAALFALPAFMILEQPNLSTTLVTTVIIASVVFCSGVSYKWILGVLAVLFPLGAVFVYMLQYEMIPFLRGYQATRILAWINPKEYSAAYWQQENSIM
;
A
#
# COMPACT_ATOMS: atom_id res chain seq x y z
N MET A 1 -21.58 22.68 9.76
CA MET A 1 -20.61 22.80 10.87
C MET A 1 -19.53 21.75 10.72
N LEU A 2 -18.27 22.04 11.02
CA LEU A 2 -17.15 21.10 10.81
C LEU A 2 -17.07 19.99 11.87
N PHE A 3 -17.79 20.12 12.99
CA PHE A 3 -17.65 19.29 14.17
C PHE A 3 -19.00 18.91 14.82
N ASP A 4 -19.93 18.33 14.08
CA ASP A 4 -21.11 17.67 14.65
C ASP A 4 -20.80 16.20 15.01
N TYR A 5 -19.70 16.00 15.75
CA TYR A 5 -19.28 14.66 16.14
C TYR A 5 -19.79 14.31 17.54
N ASN A 6 -20.53 13.21 17.65
CA ASN A 6 -20.99 12.70 18.93
C ASN A 6 -19.89 11.85 19.60
N PHE A 7 -19.07 12.46 20.45
CA PHE A 7 -17.97 11.80 21.17
C PHE A 7 -18.40 10.54 21.96
N LYS A 8 -19.68 10.38 22.32
CA LYS A 8 -20.19 9.16 22.97
C LYS A 8 -20.14 7.93 22.04
N ARG A 9 -20.08 8.13 20.73
CA ARG A 9 -19.98 7.06 19.72
C ARG A 9 -18.53 6.79 19.27
N TYR A 10 -17.56 7.52 19.82
CA TYR A 10 -16.15 7.30 19.48
C TYR A 10 -15.68 5.96 20.01
N ASN A 11 -15.03 5.17 19.15
CA ASN A 11 -14.56 3.84 19.52
C ASN A 11 -13.19 3.90 20.21
N PHE A 12 -13.16 4.26 21.48
CA PHE A 12 -11.94 4.34 22.28
C PHE A 12 -11.17 3.02 22.36
N ARG A 13 -11.81 1.87 22.11
CA ARG A 13 -11.14 0.55 22.12
C ARG A 13 -10.06 0.47 21.06
N ILE A 14 -10.34 0.98 19.85
CA ILE A 14 -9.35 1.01 18.77
C ILE A 14 -8.15 1.87 19.17
N LEU A 15 -8.38 3.03 19.76
CA LEU A 15 -7.31 3.92 20.22
C LEU A 15 -6.43 3.23 21.28
N ILE A 16 -7.05 2.55 22.25
CA ILE A 16 -6.33 1.80 23.28
C ILE A 16 -5.46 0.70 22.64
N TYR A 17 -6.00 -0.07 21.69
CA TYR A 17 -5.22 -1.11 21.01
C TYR A 17 -4.05 -0.53 20.22
N VAL A 18 -4.24 0.59 19.54
CA VAL A 18 -3.15 1.27 18.82
C VAL A 18 -2.06 1.73 19.78
N ILE A 19 -2.41 2.30 20.93
CA ILE A 19 -1.44 2.73 21.96
C ILE A 19 -0.68 1.52 22.53
N LEU A 20 -1.38 0.43 22.87
CA LEU A 20 -0.75 -0.78 23.40
C LEU A 20 0.23 -1.41 22.39
N LEU A 21 -0.21 -1.56 21.13
CA LEU A 21 0.65 -2.10 20.06
C LEU A 21 1.84 -1.18 19.78
N SER A 22 1.64 0.13 19.83
CA SER A 22 2.73 1.11 19.68
C SER A 22 3.74 0.99 20.82
N GLY A 23 3.27 0.78 22.05
CA GLY A 23 4.14 0.53 23.21
C GLY A 23 4.99 -0.73 23.05
N ILE A 24 4.38 -1.84 22.60
CA ILE A 24 5.11 -3.06 22.28
C ILE A 24 6.15 -2.81 21.16
N GLY A 25 5.77 -2.05 20.12
CA GLY A 25 6.68 -1.67 19.05
C GLY A 25 7.89 -0.88 19.52
N VAL A 26 7.71 0.07 20.45
CA VAL A 26 8.83 0.82 21.06
C VAL A 26 9.75 -0.11 21.86
N MET A 27 9.18 -1.03 22.64
CA MET A 27 9.98 -2.02 23.40
C MET A 27 10.79 -2.93 22.47
N ALA A 28 10.19 -3.38 21.36
CA ALA A 28 10.88 -4.20 20.38
C ALA A 28 12.05 -3.44 19.71
N ILE A 29 11.82 -2.18 19.33
CA ILE A 29 12.89 -1.33 18.75
C ILE A 29 13.99 -1.06 19.79
N TRP A 30 13.62 -0.82 21.04
CA TRP A 30 14.60 -0.63 22.11
C TRP A 30 15.52 -1.85 22.24
N SER A 31 14.94 -3.05 22.23
CA SER A 31 15.72 -4.29 22.31
C SER A 31 16.59 -4.50 21.06
N ALA A 32 16.06 -4.27 19.88
CA ALA A 32 16.75 -4.53 18.60
C ALA A 32 17.88 -3.53 18.29
N THR A 33 17.81 -2.29 18.81
CA THR A 33 18.76 -1.21 18.49
C THR A 33 19.83 -0.98 19.55
N ASN A 34 20.03 -1.93 20.47
CA ASN A 34 20.94 -1.77 21.62
C ASN A 34 20.70 -0.43 22.37
N GLN A 35 19.43 -0.06 22.55
CA GLN A 35 19.01 1.14 23.28
C GLN A 35 19.40 2.48 22.62
N ASP A 36 19.49 2.54 21.29
CA ASP A 36 19.74 3.78 20.57
C ASP A 36 18.61 4.79 20.81
N ARG A 37 18.93 5.79 21.66
CA ARG A 37 17.97 6.84 22.04
C ARG A 37 17.45 7.65 20.84
N SER A 38 18.27 7.82 19.79
CA SER A 38 17.88 8.59 18.60
C SER A 38 16.77 7.86 17.82
N MET A 39 16.91 6.54 17.63
CA MET A 39 15.88 5.73 16.96
C MET A 39 14.59 5.66 17.78
N ILE A 40 14.68 5.51 19.08
CA ILE A 40 13.54 5.48 19.99
C ILE A 40 12.79 6.83 19.96
N ALA A 41 13.51 7.95 20.01
CA ALA A 41 12.89 9.27 19.95
C ALA A 41 12.15 9.52 18.64
N LYS A 42 12.71 9.09 17.50
CA LYS A 42 12.03 9.15 16.19
C LYS A 42 10.76 8.30 16.17
N GLN A 43 10.80 7.10 16.75
CA GLN A 43 9.63 6.22 16.83
C GLN A 43 8.52 6.82 17.69
N ILE A 44 8.85 7.35 18.86
CA ILE A 44 7.89 8.02 19.76
C ILE A 44 7.27 9.24 19.07
N PHE A 45 8.10 10.07 18.41
CA PHE A 45 7.62 11.21 17.64
C PHE A 45 6.63 10.78 16.54
N GLY A 46 6.97 9.72 15.78
CA GLY A 46 6.09 9.17 14.75
C GLY A 46 4.75 8.66 15.31
N ILE A 47 4.78 7.99 16.47
CA ILE A 47 3.57 7.52 17.17
C ILE A 47 2.69 8.68 17.59
N ILE A 48 3.25 9.70 18.23
CA ILE A 48 2.51 10.89 18.66
C ILE A 48 1.87 11.59 17.46
N LEU A 49 2.65 11.84 16.40
CA LEU A 49 2.16 12.47 15.18
C LEU A 49 1.06 11.63 14.53
N GLY A 50 1.25 10.31 14.43
CA GLY A 50 0.27 9.37 13.89
C GLY A 50 -1.04 9.35 14.69
N LEU A 51 -0.97 9.37 16.02
CA LEU A 51 -2.15 9.43 16.89
C LEU A 51 -2.91 10.76 16.73
N ILE A 52 -2.21 11.88 16.67
CA ILE A 52 -2.83 13.19 16.42
C ILE A 52 -3.55 13.18 15.09
N LEU A 53 -2.89 12.73 14.02
CA LEU A 53 -3.49 12.64 12.68
C LEU A 53 -4.68 11.70 12.65
N ALA A 54 -4.60 10.54 13.30
CA ALA A 54 -5.70 9.58 13.37
C ALA A 54 -6.93 10.18 14.08
N ILE A 55 -6.73 10.89 15.19
CA ILE A 55 -7.80 11.58 15.91
C ILE A 55 -8.39 12.70 15.04
N CYS A 56 -7.56 13.55 14.44
CA CYS A 56 -8.03 14.62 13.56
C CYS A 56 -8.84 14.08 12.38
N LEU A 57 -8.35 13.04 11.71
CA LEU A 57 -9.05 12.43 10.58
C LEU A 57 -10.35 11.73 10.99
N SER A 58 -10.40 11.15 12.20
CA SER A 58 -11.62 10.50 12.69
C SER A 58 -12.76 11.48 13.00
N LEU A 59 -12.46 12.77 13.16
CA LEU A 59 -13.43 13.84 13.35
C LEU A 59 -13.94 14.43 12.03
N VAL A 60 -13.29 14.11 10.92
CA VAL A 60 -13.70 14.60 9.59
C VAL A 60 -14.76 13.67 9.00
N ASP A 61 -15.83 14.25 8.50
CA ASP A 61 -16.86 13.51 7.79
C ASP A 61 -16.30 12.96 6.47
N TYR A 62 -16.30 11.63 6.34
CA TYR A 62 -15.80 10.93 5.17
C TYR A 62 -16.56 11.29 3.88
N THR A 63 -17.82 11.72 3.98
CA THR A 63 -18.61 12.14 2.80
C THR A 63 -18.01 13.36 2.13
N ARG A 64 -17.40 14.26 2.92
CA ARG A 64 -16.67 15.42 2.42
C ARG A 64 -15.36 15.01 1.75
N LEU A 65 -14.65 14.04 2.31
CA LEU A 65 -13.45 13.49 1.67
C LEU A 65 -13.81 12.86 0.34
N LEU A 66 -14.91 12.13 0.26
CA LEU A 66 -15.39 11.54 -1.00
C LEU A 66 -15.77 12.61 -2.05
N SER A 67 -16.23 13.78 -1.64
CA SER A 67 -16.51 14.88 -2.60
C SER A 67 -15.26 15.41 -3.31
N LEU A 68 -14.08 15.23 -2.70
CA LEU A 68 -12.77 15.61 -3.23
C LEU A 68 -12.06 14.49 -4.01
N HIS A 69 -12.78 13.45 -4.41
CA HIS A 69 -12.24 12.23 -5.01
C HIS A 69 -11.29 12.48 -6.19
N VAL A 70 -11.60 13.43 -7.09
CA VAL A 70 -10.73 13.78 -8.23
C VAL A 70 -9.42 14.41 -7.75
N LEU A 71 -9.51 15.31 -6.78
CA LEU A 71 -8.33 15.97 -6.19
C LEU A 71 -7.45 14.96 -5.46
N ILE A 72 -8.07 14.04 -4.70
CA ILE A 72 -7.37 12.97 -3.99
C ILE A 72 -6.65 12.07 -4.98
N TYR A 73 -7.31 11.62 -6.05
CA TYR A 73 -6.68 10.80 -7.07
C TYR A 73 -5.53 11.54 -7.78
N GLY A 74 -5.75 12.80 -8.16
CA GLY A 74 -4.72 13.66 -8.75
C GLY A 74 -3.51 13.82 -7.81
N ALA A 75 -3.74 14.05 -6.52
CA ALA A 75 -2.68 14.13 -5.52
C ALA A 75 -1.91 12.80 -5.39
N CYS A 76 -2.60 11.64 -5.44
CA CYS A 76 -1.94 10.33 -5.45
C CYS A 76 -0.98 10.19 -6.64
N VAL A 77 -1.42 10.55 -7.85
CA VAL A 77 -0.60 10.48 -9.06
C VAL A 77 0.59 11.44 -8.95
N VAL A 78 0.37 12.67 -8.49
CA VAL A 78 1.44 13.66 -8.30
C VAL A 78 2.47 13.18 -7.26
N PHE A 79 2.05 12.62 -6.14
CA PHE A 79 2.96 12.07 -5.14
C PHE A 79 3.80 10.90 -5.67
N LEU A 80 3.20 10.01 -6.45
CA LEU A 80 3.94 8.93 -7.09
C LEU A 80 4.93 9.46 -8.13
N ALA A 81 4.53 10.44 -8.94
CA ALA A 81 5.41 11.10 -9.91
C ALA A 81 6.57 11.81 -9.21
N ALA A 82 6.33 12.49 -8.09
CA ALA A 82 7.38 13.14 -7.31
C ALA A 82 8.44 12.14 -6.82
N VAL A 83 8.04 10.92 -6.42
CA VAL A 83 9.01 9.86 -6.06
C VAL A 83 9.83 9.43 -7.25
N LEU A 84 9.22 9.24 -8.42
CA LEU A 84 9.94 8.82 -9.62
C LEU A 84 10.97 9.88 -10.08
N LEU A 85 10.64 11.16 -9.90
CA LEU A 85 11.49 12.28 -10.34
C LEU A 85 12.54 12.70 -9.31
N MET A 86 12.19 12.68 -8.01
CA MET A 86 12.98 13.28 -6.92
C MET A 86 13.27 12.31 -5.77
N GLY A 87 12.86 11.05 -5.89
CA GLY A 87 13.02 10.06 -4.84
C GLY A 87 14.47 9.68 -4.58
N ARG A 88 14.78 9.34 -3.33
CA ARG A 88 16.08 8.77 -2.96
C ARG A 88 16.06 7.25 -3.01
N THR A 89 17.16 6.72 -3.54
CA THR A 89 17.41 5.28 -3.60
C THR A 89 17.95 4.81 -2.27
N ALA A 90 17.23 3.89 -1.63
CA ALA A 90 17.68 3.17 -0.46
C ALA A 90 17.46 1.66 -0.66
N GLY A 91 18.51 0.85 -0.41
CA GLY A 91 18.42 -0.60 -0.60
C GLY A 91 18.10 -1.04 -2.03
N GLY A 92 18.58 -0.29 -3.05
CA GLY A 92 18.38 -0.62 -4.46
C GLY A 92 17.03 -0.21 -5.04
N ALA A 93 16.21 0.56 -4.31
CA ALA A 93 14.91 1.02 -4.79
C ALA A 93 14.64 2.48 -4.40
N THR A 94 14.10 3.24 -5.35
CA THR A 94 13.75 4.66 -5.19
C THR A 94 12.30 4.76 -4.70
N ARG A 95 12.10 4.86 -3.38
CA ARG A 95 10.77 4.78 -2.75
C ARG A 95 10.48 5.90 -1.77
N TRP A 96 11.49 6.68 -1.41
CA TRP A 96 11.44 7.61 -0.29
C TRP A 96 11.59 9.05 -0.75
N LEU A 97 10.75 9.92 -0.22
CA LEU A 97 10.94 11.36 -0.26
C LEU A 97 11.50 11.81 1.08
N ILE A 98 12.57 12.61 1.05
CA ILE A 98 13.13 13.17 2.27
C ILE A 98 12.57 14.57 2.46
N LEU A 99 11.80 14.74 3.53
CA LEU A 99 11.31 16.04 3.95
C LEU A 99 12.20 16.59 5.08
N PRO A 100 12.54 17.89 5.05
CA PRO A 100 13.51 18.46 5.99
C PRO A 100 13.15 18.32 7.47
N VAL A 101 11.87 18.28 7.81
CA VAL A 101 11.36 18.24 9.19
C VAL A 101 10.88 16.85 9.61
N ILE A 102 10.22 16.14 8.71
CA ILE A 102 9.54 14.86 9.00
C ILE A 102 10.46 13.66 8.76
N GLY A 103 11.54 13.86 7.98
CA GLY A 103 12.44 12.79 7.58
C GLY A 103 12.00 12.08 6.31
N ALA A 104 12.33 10.78 6.18
CA ALA A 104 11.98 9.98 5.02
C ALA A 104 10.52 9.51 5.11
N ILE A 105 9.70 9.86 4.12
CA ILE A 105 8.34 9.36 3.96
C ILE A 105 8.23 8.53 2.68
N GLN A 106 7.35 7.54 2.70
CA GLN A 106 7.04 6.72 1.52
C GLN A 106 5.65 7.11 1.00
N PRO A 107 5.56 7.88 -0.09
CA PRO A 107 4.28 8.35 -0.62
C PRO A 107 3.29 7.24 -0.97
N ALA A 108 3.77 6.07 -1.42
CA ALA A 108 2.92 4.93 -1.72
C ALA A 108 2.06 4.45 -0.52
N GLU A 109 2.50 4.71 0.72
CA GLU A 109 1.69 4.40 1.92
C GLU A 109 0.44 5.28 2.01
N PHE A 110 0.56 6.56 1.72
CA PHE A 110 -0.56 7.52 1.69
C PHE A 110 -1.45 7.30 0.47
N VAL A 111 -0.85 6.97 -0.67
CA VAL A 111 -1.57 6.69 -1.93
C VAL A 111 -2.56 5.54 -1.77
N LYS A 112 -2.25 4.50 -0.99
CA LYS A 112 -3.20 3.40 -0.69
C LYS A 112 -4.51 3.94 -0.11
N ILE A 113 -4.43 4.86 0.85
CA ILE A 113 -5.61 5.49 1.48
C ILE A 113 -6.39 6.31 0.45
N GLY A 114 -5.68 7.13 -0.33
CA GLY A 114 -6.30 7.94 -1.38
C GLY A 114 -7.01 7.11 -2.45
N LEU A 115 -6.40 5.98 -2.84
CA LEU A 115 -7.01 5.04 -3.80
C LEU A 115 -8.25 4.35 -3.22
N ILE A 116 -8.24 3.96 -1.93
CA ILE A 116 -9.44 3.41 -1.26
C ILE A 116 -10.59 4.42 -1.35
N LEU A 117 -10.36 5.68 -1.01
CA LEU A 117 -11.38 6.73 -1.06
C LEU A 117 -11.89 6.94 -2.48
N PHE A 118 -11.00 7.06 -3.46
CA PHE A 118 -11.37 7.27 -4.86
C PHE A 118 -12.17 6.09 -5.42
N PHE A 119 -11.72 4.85 -5.25
CA PHE A 119 -12.40 3.68 -5.78
C PHE A 119 -13.71 3.36 -5.05
N SER A 120 -13.80 3.64 -3.75
CA SER A 120 -15.07 3.56 -3.01
C SER A 120 -16.11 4.51 -3.61
N TRP A 121 -15.71 5.76 -3.89
CA TRP A 121 -16.57 6.72 -4.58
C TRP A 121 -16.92 6.25 -6.00
N TYR A 122 -15.92 5.78 -6.76
CA TYR A 122 -16.13 5.35 -8.15
C TYR A 122 -17.17 4.23 -8.24
N PHE A 123 -17.01 3.15 -7.49
CA PHE A 123 -17.92 2.02 -7.53
C PHE A 123 -19.28 2.35 -6.91
N GLN A 124 -19.35 3.20 -5.90
CA GLN A 124 -20.63 3.69 -5.39
C GLN A 124 -21.37 4.52 -6.44
N ARG A 125 -20.68 5.38 -7.17
CA ARG A 125 -21.27 6.23 -8.22
C ARG A 125 -21.86 5.40 -9.39
N TYR A 126 -21.18 4.30 -9.73
CA TYR A 126 -21.55 3.44 -10.84
C TYR A 126 -22.19 2.12 -10.39
N GLN A 127 -22.78 2.07 -9.20
CA GLN A 127 -23.31 0.84 -8.60
C GLN A 127 -24.34 0.12 -9.49
N GLU A 128 -25.23 0.87 -10.12
CA GLU A 128 -26.23 0.29 -11.05
C GLU A 128 -25.60 -0.34 -12.31
N LYS A 129 -24.42 0.13 -12.70
CA LYS A 129 -23.67 -0.29 -13.88
C LYS A 129 -22.43 -1.10 -13.54
N ILE A 130 -22.29 -1.53 -12.30
CA ILE A 130 -21.05 -2.12 -11.77
C ILE A 130 -20.62 -3.37 -12.55
N ASN A 131 -21.57 -4.16 -13.05
CA ASN A 131 -21.30 -5.38 -13.81
C ASN A 131 -21.17 -5.15 -15.33
N GLN A 132 -21.21 -3.91 -15.79
CA GLN A 132 -20.93 -3.59 -17.19
C GLN A 132 -19.42 -3.65 -17.45
N PRO A 133 -18.97 -4.27 -18.57
CA PRO A 133 -17.55 -4.41 -18.86
C PRO A 133 -16.84 -3.09 -18.97
N ILE A 134 -17.51 -2.06 -19.48
CA ILE A 134 -16.91 -0.72 -19.58
C ILE A 134 -16.61 -0.09 -18.22
N THR A 135 -17.49 -0.27 -17.23
CA THR A 135 -17.27 0.24 -15.87
C THR A 135 -16.06 -0.42 -15.23
N LEU A 136 -15.95 -1.74 -15.37
CA LEU A 136 -14.82 -2.48 -14.83
C LEU A 136 -13.52 -2.15 -15.58
N ALA A 137 -13.57 -2.01 -16.91
CA ALA A 137 -12.40 -1.67 -17.71
C ALA A 137 -11.87 -0.26 -17.40
N VAL A 138 -12.75 0.73 -17.26
CA VAL A 138 -12.35 2.09 -16.85
C VAL A 138 -11.79 2.09 -15.43
N GLY A 139 -12.40 1.37 -14.49
CA GLY A 139 -11.87 1.21 -13.14
C GLY A 139 -10.48 0.56 -13.14
N ALA A 140 -10.28 -0.49 -13.93
CA ALA A 140 -8.99 -1.15 -14.10
C ALA A 140 -7.94 -0.21 -14.73
N ALA A 141 -8.31 0.57 -15.75
CA ALA A 141 -7.42 1.55 -16.36
C ALA A 141 -7.00 2.67 -15.40
N LEU A 142 -7.95 3.17 -14.59
CA LEU A 142 -7.65 4.15 -13.54
C LEU A 142 -6.76 3.56 -12.43
N PHE A 143 -6.85 2.27 -12.13
CA PHE A 143 -5.96 1.63 -11.19
C PHE A 143 -4.58 1.32 -11.80
N ALA A 144 -4.54 0.96 -13.07
CA ALA A 144 -3.29 0.59 -13.77
C ALA A 144 -2.24 1.69 -13.71
N LEU A 145 -2.62 2.97 -13.80
CA LEU A 145 -1.71 4.10 -13.75
C LEU A 145 -0.94 4.16 -12.41
N PRO A 146 -1.58 4.29 -11.25
CA PRO A 146 -0.84 4.31 -9.98
C PRO A 146 -0.13 2.97 -9.70
N ALA A 147 -0.69 1.83 -10.08
CA ALA A 147 -0.06 0.53 -9.91
C ALA A 147 1.26 0.45 -10.71
N PHE A 148 1.26 0.88 -11.96
CA PHE A 148 2.44 0.96 -12.80
C PHE A 148 3.50 1.89 -12.19
N MET A 149 3.10 3.08 -11.72
CA MET A 149 4.01 4.02 -11.09
C MET A 149 4.67 3.45 -9.81
N ILE A 150 3.94 2.63 -9.04
CA ILE A 150 4.51 1.95 -7.85
C ILE A 150 5.47 0.82 -8.29
N LEU A 151 5.17 0.11 -9.38
CA LEU A 151 6.06 -0.91 -9.95
C LEU A 151 7.39 -0.31 -10.43
N GLU A 152 7.35 0.86 -11.07
CA GLU A 152 8.55 1.59 -11.52
C GLU A 152 9.44 2.05 -10.34
N GLN A 153 8.90 2.11 -9.12
CA GLN A 153 9.66 2.37 -7.89
C GLN A 153 10.31 1.11 -7.30
N PRO A 154 10.60 0.07 -8.05
CA PRO A 154 10.84 -1.35 -7.71
C PRO A 154 10.19 -1.81 -6.40
N ASN A 155 8.87 -1.59 -6.25
CA ASN A 155 8.13 -1.86 -5.01
C ASN A 155 7.02 -2.91 -5.20
N LEU A 156 7.42 -4.13 -5.56
CA LEU A 156 6.50 -5.23 -5.85
C LEU A 156 5.55 -5.51 -4.67
N SER A 157 6.07 -5.53 -3.44
CA SER A 157 5.26 -5.81 -2.24
C SER A 157 4.13 -4.79 -2.06
N THR A 158 4.44 -3.49 -2.18
CA THR A 158 3.43 -2.43 -2.08
C THR A 158 2.43 -2.49 -3.24
N THR A 159 2.87 -2.81 -4.45
CA THR A 159 1.97 -3.00 -5.59
C THR A 159 1.00 -4.15 -5.35
N LEU A 160 1.48 -5.30 -4.87
CA LEU A 160 0.63 -6.45 -4.55
C LEU A 160 -0.38 -6.11 -3.44
N VAL A 161 0.08 -5.51 -2.35
CA VAL A 161 -0.80 -5.09 -1.24
C VAL A 161 -1.85 -4.10 -1.73
N THR A 162 -1.47 -3.09 -2.53
CA THR A 162 -2.40 -2.13 -3.10
C THR A 162 -3.42 -2.80 -4.03
N THR A 163 -2.97 -3.74 -4.85
CA THR A 163 -3.85 -4.53 -5.73
C THR A 163 -4.87 -5.33 -4.92
N VAL A 164 -4.44 -6.01 -3.85
CA VAL A 164 -5.35 -6.75 -2.96
C VAL A 164 -6.35 -5.82 -2.27
N ILE A 165 -5.91 -4.65 -1.82
CA ILE A 165 -6.80 -3.64 -1.22
C ILE A 165 -7.88 -3.21 -2.22
N ILE A 166 -7.49 -2.84 -3.46
CA ILE A 166 -8.46 -2.40 -4.47
C ILE A 166 -9.35 -3.56 -4.91
N ALA A 167 -8.82 -4.78 -5.06
CA ALA A 167 -9.63 -5.97 -5.32
C ALA A 167 -10.68 -6.20 -4.21
N SER A 168 -10.32 -5.94 -2.95
CA SER A 168 -11.26 -6.02 -1.82
C SER A 168 -12.35 -4.95 -1.92
N VAL A 169 -12.01 -3.72 -2.32
CA VAL A 169 -13.00 -2.65 -2.57
C VAL A 169 -13.95 -3.06 -3.70
N VAL A 170 -13.42 -3.59 -4.81
CA VAL A 170 -14.22 -4.11 -5.93
C VAL A 170 -15.17 -5.22 -5.47
N PHE A 171 -14.67 -6.16 -4.68
CA PHE A 171 -15.46 -7.25 -4.11
C PHE A 171 -16.61 -6.74 -3.23
N CYS A 172 -16.30 -5.84 -2.29
CA CYS A 172 -17.27 -5.23 -1.38
C CYS A 172 -18.31 -4.35 -2.10
N SER A 173 -17.99 -3.89 -3.31
CA SER A 173 -18.90 -3.06 -4.11
C SER A 173 -20.03 -3.87 -4.80
N GLY A 174 -20.02 -5.20 -4.72
CA GLY A 174 -21.07 -6.06 -5.27
C GLY A 174 -20.86 -6.46 -6.72
N VAL A 175 -19.62 -6.46 -7.20
CA VAL A 175 -19.27 -7.02 -8.51
C VAL A 175 -19.60 -8.50 -8.55
N SER A 176 -20.20 -8.97 -9.65
CA SER A 176 -20.61 -10.37 -9.77
C SER A 176 -19.41 -11.33 -9.74
N TYR A 177 -19.58 -12.47 -9.09
CA TYR A 177 -18.54 -13.50 -8.99
C TYR A 177 -18.04 -13.99 -10.36
N LYS A 178 -18.86 -13.89 -11.42
CA LYS A 178 -18.45 -14.25 -12.78
C LYS A 178 -17.25 -13.43 -13.25
N TRP A 179 -17.23 -12.12 -12.95
CA TRP A 179 -16.11 -11.24 -13.29
C TRP A 179 -14.88 -11.55 -12.46
N ILE A 180 -15.07 -11.77 -11.15
CA ILE A 180 -13.97 -12.09 -10.22
C ILE A 180 -13.32 -13.40 -10.64
N LEU A 181 -14.11 -14.45 -10.84
CA LEU A 181 -13.61 -15.75 -11.29
C LEU A 181 -12.98 -15.69 -12.69
N GLY A 182 -13.56 -14.90 -13.61
CA GLY A 182 -12.99 -14.68 -14.93
C GLY A 182 -11.61 -14.04 -14.87
N VAL A 183 -11.45 -13.00 -14.06
CA VAL A 183 -10.14 -12.33 -13.84
C VAL A 183 -9.15 -13.31 -13.19
N LEU A 184 -9.55 -14.05 -12.17
CA LEU A 184 -8.67 -15.04 -11.51
C LEU A 184 -8.28 -16.18 -12.47
N ALA A 185 -9.22 -16.66 -13.31
CA ALA A 185 -8.95 -17.70 -14.31
C ALA A 185 -7.91 -17.27 -15.36
N VAL A 186 -7.78 -15.97 -15.60
CA VAL A 186 -6.76 -15.43 -16.50
C VAL A 186 -5.44 -15.12 -15.74
N LEU A 187 -5.56 -14.48 -14.58
CA LEU A 187 -4.37 -14.05 -13.81
C LEU A 187 -3.58 -15.22 -13.24
N PHE A 188 -4.26 -16.30 -12.83
CA PHE A 188 -3.58 -17.45 -12.24
C PHE A 188 -2.65 -18.18 -13.24
N PRO A 189 -3.11 -18.57 -14.44
CA PRO A 189 -2.20 -19.16 -15.43
C PRO A 189 -1.13 -18.19 -15.92
N LEU A 190 -1.47 -16.89 -16.12
CA LEU A 190 -0.48 -15.88 -16.48
C LEU A 190 0.60 -15.73 -15.40
N GLY A 191 0.21 -15.74 -14.14
CA GLY A 191 1.14 -15.71 -13.00
C GLY A 191 2.05 -16.96 -12.98
N ALA A 192 1.50 -18.15 -13.24
CA ALA A 192 2.27 -19.37 -13.32
C ALA A 192 3.28 -19.36 -14.48
N VAL A 193 2.84 -18.90 -15.65
CA VAL A 193 3.73 -18.73 -16.83
C VAL A 193 4.80 -17.69 -16.54
N PHE A 194 4.46 -16.57 -15.90
CA PHE A 194 5.42 -15.54 -15.52
C PHE A 194 6.49 -16.08 -14.55
N VAL A 195 6.09 -16.83 -13.52
CA VAL A 195 7.02 -17.47 -12.58
C VAL A 195 7.91 -18.48 -13.29
N TYR A 196 7.34 -19.28 -14.21
CA TYR A 196 8.09 -20.22 -15.03
C TYR A 196 9.14 -19.51 -15.89
N MET A 197 8.74 -18.46 -16.62
CA MET A 197 9.67 -17.67 -17.45
C MET A 197 10.76 -17.00 -16.63
N LEU A 198 10.44 -16.55 -15.40
CA LEU A 198 11.40 -15.95 -14.49
C LEU A 198 12.44 -16.97 -14.02
N GLN A 199 12.02 -18.20 -13.71
CA GLN A 199 12.89 -19.28 -13.25
C GLN A 199 13.91 -19.72 -14.32
N TYR A 200 13.52 -19.65 -15.60
CA TYR A 200 14.40 -19.99 -16.72
C TYR A 200 15.12 -18.79 -17.33
N GLU A 201 15.19 -17.66 -16.61
CA GLU A 201 15.86 -16.42 -17.06
C GLU A 201 15.39 -15.88 -18.42
N MET A 202 14.18 -16.23 -18.85
CA MET A 202 13.60 -15.82 -20.12
C MET A 202 13.19 -14.33 -20.17
N ILE A 203 13.24 -13.64 -19.03
CA ILE A 203 12.83 -12.23 -18.90
C ILE A 203 14.05 -11.36 -18.57
N PRO A 204 14.82 -10.89 -19.56
CA PRO A 204 16.10 -10.23 -19.33
C PRO A 204 15.99 -8.85 -18.65
N PHE A 205 14.83 -8.17 -18.72
CA PHE A 205 14.62 -6.85 -18.11
C PHE A 205 14.18 -6.91 -16.64
N LEU A 206 13.82 -8.09 -16.13
CA LEU A 206 13.48 -8.33 -14.71
C LEU A 206 14.69 -8.85 -13.90
N ARG A 207 15.90 -8.64 -14.38
CA ARG A 207 17.13 -8.94 -13.65
C ARG A 207 17.35 -7.86 -12.60
N GLY A 208 16.98 -8.13 -11.36
CA GLY A 208 17.18 -7.21 -10.27
C GLY A 208 16.56 -7.69 -8.98
N TYR A 209 16.53 -6.81 -8.01
CA TYR A 209 16.03 -7.03 -6.67
C TYR A 209 14.65 -7.72 -6.59
N GLN A 210 13.75 -7.45 -7.53
CA GLN A 210 12.40 -8.05 -7.58
C GLN A 210 12.45 -9.52 -8.01
N ALA A 211 13.19 -9.83 -9.07
CA ALA A 211 13.37 -11.20 -9.55
C ALA A 211 14.03 -12.08 -8.48
N THR A 212 15.10 -11.56 -7.85
CA THR A 212 15.82 -12.26 -6.79
C THR A 212 14.93 -12.62 -5.62
N ARG A 213 13.98 -11.76 -5.24
CA ARG A 213 13.04 -12.06 -4.14
C ARG A 213 12.02 -13.14 -4.49
N ILE A 214 11.52 -13.18 -5.71
CA ILE A 214 10.61 -14.23 -6.17
C ILE A 214 11.36 -15.56 -6.29
N LEU A 215 12.54 -15.53 -6.89
CA LEU A 215 13.39 -16.72 -7.07
C LEU A 215 13.89 -17.28 -5.75
N ALA A 216 14.20 -16.43 -4.76
CA ALA A 216 14.58 -16.86 -3.42
C ALA A 216 13.46 -17.65 -2.72
N TRP A 217 12.21 -17.40 -3.03
CA TRP A 217 11.07 -18.14 -2.52
C TRP A 217 10.93 -19.53 -3.16
N ILE A 218 11.33 -19.64 -4.44
CA ILE A 218 11.24 -20.88 -5.23
C ILE A 218 12.47 -21.75 -4.99
N ASN A 219 13.67 -21.12 -5.04
CA ASN A 219 14.97 -21.79 -4.91
C ASN A 219 15.80 -21.20 -3.74
N PRO A 220 15.44 -21.48 -2.47
CA PRO A 220 16.09 -20.90 -1.29
C PRO A 220 17.61 -21.12 -1.23
N LYS A 221 18.06 -22.27 -1.72
CA LYS A 221 19.49 -22.67 -1.67
C LYS A 221 20.37 -21.83 -2.59
N GLU A 222 19.85 -21.46 -3.74
CA GLU A 222 20.58 -20.69 -4.76
C GLU A 222 20.62 -19.18 -4.42
N TYR A 223 19.54 -18.68 -3.79
CA TYR A 223 19.39 -17.27 -3.43
C TYR A 223 19.42 -17.05 -1.91
N SER A 224 20.36 -17.70 -1.23
CA SER A 224 20.42 -17.78 0.24
C SER A 224 20.43 -16.41 0.94
N ALA A 225 21.12 -15.40 0.41
CA ALA A 225 21.18 -14.05 1.01
C ALA A 225 19.83 -13.32 0.98
N ALA A 226 19.05 -13.49 -0.08
CA ALA A 226 17.71 -12.91 -0.19
C ALA A 226 16.68 -13.72 0.62
N TYR A 227 16.84 -15.03 0.66
CA TYR A 227 16.00 -15.94 1.45
C TYR A 227 16.18 -15.71 2.95
N TRP A 228 17.40 -15.48 3.42
CA TRP A 228 17.69 -15.21 4.82
C TRP A 228 16.87 -14.04 5.41
N GLN A 229 16.66 -12.97 4.63
CA GLN A 229 15.80 -11.86 5.04
C GLN A 229 14.33 -12.28 5.18
N GLN A 230 13.86 -13.17 4.31
CA GLN A 230 12.48 -13.65 4.33
C GLN A 230 12.29 -14.66 5.49
N GLU A 231 13.22 -15.53 5.72
CA GLU A 231 13.22 -16.51 6.80
C GLU A 231 13.20 -15.83 8.17
N ASN A 232 14.09 -14.85 8.39
CA ASN A 232 14.11 -14.08 9.64
C ASN A 232 12.88 -13.19 9.86
N SER A 233 12.05 -12.98 8.86
CA SER A 233 10.77 -12.25 9.02
C SER A 233 9.63 -13.15 9.50
N ILE A 234 9.82 -14.48 9.45
CA ILE A 234 8.84 -15.51 9.83
C ILE A 234 9.11 -16.03 11.25
N MET A 235 10.37 -16.01 11.70
CA MET A 235 10.77 -16.35 13.07
C MET A 235 10.47 -15.19 14.03
#